data_8d09dcccd5589cfc3d20e49029b7e20a
#
_entry.id   8d09dcccd5589cfc3d20e49029b7e20a
#
_cell.length_a   1.000
_cell.length_b   1.000
_cell.length_c   1.000
_cell.angle_alpha   90.00
_cell.angle_beta   90.00
_cell.angle_gamma   90.00
#
_symmetry.space_group_name_H-M   'P 1'
#
loop_
_entity.id
_entity.type
_entity.pdbx_description
1 polymer ?
#
loop_
_entity_poly.entity_id
_entity_poly.type
_entity_poly.pdbx_seq_one_letter_code
_entity_poly.pdbx_strand_id
1 'polypeptide(L)'
;MQKYFSEARQLLALAIPVILAQVAQTAMGFVDTVMAGGYSATDMAAVAIGTSIWLPAILFGHGLLLALTPVIAQLNGSGRRDRIAQQVRQGFWLAGLVSVLIMVVLWNAGYIIRSMHNIDPALADKAVGYLRALLWGAPGYLCFQVARNQCEGLAKTKPGMVMGFIGLLVNIPVNYIFIYGHFGMPELGGVGCGVATASVYWVMFFSMFYYVRHAGSMRDIRNKERFARPDTAILKRLVSLGLPIALALFFEVTLFAVVALLVSPLGIVDVAGHQIALNFSSLMFVLPMSLAAAVTIRVGFRLGQGSTPDAQVSARTGLGVGVCMAMCTAIFTTLMRTHIALLYNDNPEVVTLAAQLMLLAALYQISDSVQVIGSGILRGYKDTRSIFFITFIAYWVLGLPCGYVLALTDIVVPRMGPAGFWWGFIIGLTSAAVLMMLRMRFLQRQPDVVILQRASR
;
A
#
# COMPACT_ATOMS: atom_id res chain seq x y z
N MET A 1 12.57 25.96 16.36
CA MET A 1 12.12 24.70 16.99
C MET A 1 10.60 24.59 17.10
N GLN A 2 9.88 25.61 17.58
CA GLN A 2 8.41 25.56 17.71
C GLN A 2 7.68 25.21 16.40
N LYS A 3 8.13 25.71 15.25
CA LYS A 3 7.59 25.41 13.93
C LYS A 3 7.62 23.92 13.62
N TYR A 4 8.74 23.27 13.90
CA TYR A 4 8.92 21.83 13.65
C TYR A 4 8.08 20.98 14.60
N PHE A 5 7.99 21.36 15.88
CA PHE A 5 7.11 20.66 16.83
C PHE A 5 5.63 20.75 16.47
N SER A 6 5.18 21.94 16.08
CA SER A 6 3.81 22.15 15.64
C SER A 6 3.50 21.30 14.39
N GLU A 7 4.40 21.28 13.43
CA GLU A 7 4.23 20.49 12.20
C GLU A 7 4.27 18.98 12.48
N ALA A 8 5.18 18.53 13.35
CA ALA A 8 5.24 17.13 13.77
C ALA A 8 3.93 16.68 14.43
N ARG A 9 3.36 17.52 15.29
CA ARG A 9 2.06 17.25 15.92
C ARG A 9 0.94 17.10 14.89
N GLN A 10 0.91 17.97 13.89
CA GLN A 10 -0.10 17.92 12.83
C GLN A 10 0.09 16.68 11.93
N LEU A 11 1.32 16.34 11.59
CA LEU A 11 1.64 15.13 10.83
C LEU A 11 1.19 13.87 11.58
N LEU A 12 1.48 13.77 12.87
CA LEU A 12 1.07 12.63 13.68
C LEU A 12 -0.44 12.57 13.85
N ALA A 13 -1.11 13.71 14.00
CA ALA A 13 -2.57 13.77 14.06
C ALA A 13 -3.24 13.25 12.78
N LEU A 14 -2.62 13.46 11.62
CA LEU A 14 -3.07 12.90 10.35
C LEU A 14 -2.66 11.43 10.18
N ALA A 15 -1.45 11.07 10.59
CA ALA A 15 -0.90 9.74 10.38
C ALA A 15 -1.52 8.66 11.27
N ILE A 16 -1.85 8.97 12.52
CA ILE A 16 -2.38 7.99 13.48
C ILE A 16 -3.69 7.34 12.98
N PRO A 17 -4.70 8.09 12.50
CA PRO A 17 -5.89 7.46 11.93
C PRO A 17 -5.60 6.58 10.72
N VAL A 18 -4.64 6.96 9.89
CA VAL A 18 -4.22 6.13 8.73
C VAL A 18 -3.57 4.83 9.20
N ILE A 19 -2.74 4.88 10.23
CA ILE A 19 -2.15 3.68 10.85
C ILE A 19 -3.25 2.74 11.34
N LEU A 20 -4.22 3.26 12.07
CA LEU A 20 -5.33 2.48 12.60
C LEU A 20 -6.20 1.89 11.49
N ALA A 21 -6.43 2.62 10.40
CA ALA A 21 -7.13 2.11 9.23
C ALA A 21 -6.37 0.92 8.59
N GLN A 22 -5.05 1.03 8.47
CA GLN A 22 -4.21 -0.06 7.93
C GLN A 22 -4.18 -1.27 8.86
N VAL A 23 -4.14 -1.06 10.16
CA VAL A 23 -4.23 -2.14 11.15
C VAL A 23 -5.57 -2.88 11.00
N ALA A 24 -6.66 -2.16 10.83
CA ALA A 24 -7.98 -2.77 10.59
C ALA A 24 -8.01 -3.61 9.31
N GLN A 25 -7.43 -3.12 8.22
CA GLN A 25 -7.34 -3.87 6.96
C GLN A 25 -6.47 -5.12 7.08
N THR A 26 -5.34 -5.03 7.78
CA THR A 26 -4.48 -6.18 8.07
C THR A 26 -5.22 -7.22 8.91
N ALA A 27 -5.97 -6.78 9.91
CA ALA A 27 -6.80 -7.65 10.73
C ALA A 27 -7.90 -8.35 9.92
N MET A 28 -8.48 -7.68 8.93
CA MET A 28 -9.43 -8.32 8.00
C MET A 28 -8.79 -9.47 7.24
N GLY A 29 -7.60 -9.29 6.69
CA GLY A 29 -6.85 -10.35 6.00
C GLY A 29 -6.52 -11.51 6.93
N PHE A 30 -6.16 -11.22 8.18
CA PHE A 30 -5.92 -12.24 9.20
C PHE A 30 -7.19 -13.05 9.52
N VAL A 31 -8.31 -12.37 9.71
CA VAL A 31 -9.62 -13.02 9.96
C VAL A 31 -10.00 -13.92 8.78
N ASP A 32 -9.84 -13.44 7.56
CA ASP A 32 -10.12 -14.23 6.36
C ASP A 32 -9.32 -15.54 6.35
N THR A 33 -8.04 -15.45 6.61
CA THR A 33 -7.13 -16.61 6.64
C THR A 33 -7.48 -17.59 7.75
N VAL A 34 -7.74 -17.10 8.95
CA VAL A 34 -8.10 -17.93 10.11
C VAL A 34 -9.44 -18.64 9.88
N MET A 35 -10.43 -17.93 9.40
CA MET A 35 -11.77 -18.51 9.17
C MET A 35 -11.76 -19.50 8.00
N ALA A 36 -11.05 -19.21 6.91
CA ALA A 36 -10.88 -20.17 5.82
C ALA A 36 -10.11 -21.41 6.29
N GLY A 37 -9.08 -21.24 7.10
CA GLY A 37 -8.31 -22.32 7.71
C GLY A 37 -9.13 -23.16 8.69
N GLY A 38 -10.06 -22.57 9.40
CA GLY A 38 -11.01 -23.26 10.26
C GLY A 38 -11.99 -24.16 9.49
N TYR A 39 -12.22 -23.86 8.21
CA TYR A 39 -13.03 -24.68 7.33
C TYR A 39 -12.25 -25.87 6.76
N SER A 40 -11.11 -25.61 6.10
CA SER A 40 -10.16 -26.65 5.66
C SER A 40 -8.80 -26.03 5.32
N ALA A 41 -7.75 -26.86 5.35
CA ALA A 41 -6.41 -26.44 4.92
C ALA A 41 -6.36 -26.12 3.43
N THR A 42 -7.10 -26.84 2.61
CA THR A 42 -7.19 -26.60 1.16
C THR A 42 -7.84 -25.25 0.85
N ASP A 43 -8.89 -24.87 1.56
CA ASP A 43 -9.56 -23.58 1.41
C ASP A 43 -8.64 -22.43 1.86
N MET A 44 -7.90 -22.60 2.93
CA MET A 44 -6.89 -21.64 3.37
C MET A 44 -5.81 -21.42 2.30
N ALA A 45 -5.31 -22.51 1.70
CA ALA A 45 -4.33 -22.44 0.61
C ALA A 45 -4.90 -21.77 -0.64
N ALA A 46 -6.17 -22.03 -0.96
CA ALA A 46 -6.86 -21.38 -2.08
C ALA A 46 -6.97 -19.87 -1.88
N VAL A 47 -7.33 -19.43 -0.68
CA VAL A 47 -7.38 -18.00 -0.32
C VAL A 47 -5.98 -17.37 -0.44
N ALA A 48 -4.94 -18.05 0.01
CA ALA A 48 -3.56 -17.56 -0.10
C ALA A 48 -3.12 -17.39 -1.55
N ILE A 49 -3.40 -18.35 -2.42
CA ILE A 49 -3.09 -18.27 -3.85
C ILE A 49 -3.87 -17.12 -4.50
N GLY A 50 -5.16 -17.05 -4.24
CA GLY A 50 -6.01 -15.99 -4.79
C GLY A 50 -5.57 -14.60 -4.37
N THR A 51 -5.23 -14.42 -3.11
CA THR A 51 -4.73 -13.15 -2.57
C THR A 51 -3.40 -12.74 -3.20
N SER A 52 -2.53 -13.70 -3.48
CA SER A 52 -1.24 -13.44 -4.14
C SER A 52 -1.41 -12.88 -5.55
N ILE A 53 -2.48 -13.21 -6.24
CA ILE A 53 -2.81 -12.68 -7.57
C ILE A 53 -3.60 -11.37 -7.47
N TRP A 54 -4.52 -11.30 -6.52
CA TRP A 54 -5.34 -10.12 -6.28
C TRP A 54 -4.52 -8.89 -5.90
N LEU A 55 -3.55 -9.05 -5.00
CA LEU A 55 -2.83 -7.94 -4.39
C LEU A 55 -2.08 -7.06 -5.40
N PRO A 56 -1.26 -7.60 -6.34
CA PRO A 56 -0.60 -6.75 -7.33
C PRO A 56 -1.58 -5.99 -8.23
N ALA A 57 -2.68 -6.63 -8.62
CA ALA A 57 -3.68 -6.02 -9.48
C ALA A 57 -4.39 -4.85 -8.78
N ILE A 58 -4.84 -5.07 -7.55
CA ILE A 58 -5.57 -4.03 -6.81
C ILE A 58 -4.66 -2.90 -6.36
N LEU A 59 -3.40 -3.17 -6.04
CA LEU A 59 -2.43 -2.14 -5.70
C LEU A 59 -2.08 -1.26 -6.91
N PHE A 60 -2.09 -1.80 -8.11
CA PHE A 60 -1.96 -1.01 -9.33
C PHE A 60 -3.11 0.01 -9.46
N GLY A 61 -4.34 -0.44 -9.29
CA GLY A 61 -5.51 0.44 -9.28
C GLY A 61 -5.48 1.47 -8.15
N HIS A 62 -5.10 1.04 -6.96
CA HIS A 62 -4.92 1.93 -5.81
C HIS A 62 -3.88 3.01 -6.07
N GLY A 63 -2.74 2.65 -6.65
CA GLY A 63 -1.66 3.57 -7.01
C GLY A 63 -2.12 4.65 -8.01
N LEU A 64 -2.90 4.26 -9.02
CA LEU A 64 -3.49 5.23 -9.96
C LEU A 64 -4.35 6.27 -9.26
N LEU A 65 -5.16 5.85 -8.29
CA LEU A 65 -6.08 6.72 -7.56
C LEU A 65 -5.39 7.58 -6.51
N LEU A 66 -4.17 7.20 -6.07
CA LEU A 66 -3.38 8.02 -5.14
C LEU A 66 -3.04 9.41 -5.68
N ALA A 67 -3.11 9.62 -6.99
CA ALA A 67 -2.94 10.93 -7.59
C ALA A 67 -3.98 11.96 -7.12
N LEU A 68 -5.15 11.52 -6.68
CA LEU A 68 -6.22 12.41 -6.18
C LEU A 68 -5.82 13.13 -4.89
N THR A 69 -5.10 12.48 -3.99
CA THR A 69 -4.74 13.08 -2.69
C THR A 69 -3.95 14.37 -2.82
N PRO A 70 -2.81 14.44 -3.56
CA PRO A 70 -2.09 15.69 -3.72
C PRO A 70 -2.87 16.75 -4.51
N VAL A 71 -3.67 16.33 -5.48
CA VAL A 71 -4.50 17.26 -6.27
C VAL A 71 -5.54 17.93 -5.35
N ILE A 72 -6.23 17.16 -4.53
CA ILE A 72 -7.25 17.67 -3.62
C ILE A 72 -6.61 18.50 -2.50
N ALA A 73 -5.49 18.05 -1.92
CA ALA A 73 -4.78 18.79 -0.90
C ALA A 73 -4.36 20.18 -1.38
N GLN A 74 -3.88 20.25 -2.61
CA GLN A 74 -3.47 21.53 -3.21
C GLN A 74 -4.66 22.43 -3.49
N LEU A 75 -5.74 21.92 -4.05
CA LEU A 75 -6.96 22.69 -4.27
C LEU A 75 -7.53 23.22 -2.96
N ASN A 76 -7.49 22.42 -1.91
CA ASN A 76 -7.90 22.83 -0.57
C ASN A 76 -7.00 23.97 -0.04
N GLY A 77 -5.69 23.87 -0.22
CA GLY A 77 -4.73 24.89 0.20
C GLY A 77 -4.87 26.21 -0.56
N SER A 78 -5.19 26.14 -1.84
CA SER A 78 -5.36 27.34 -2.69
C SER A 78 -6.74 28.02 -2.56
N GLY A 79 -7.63 27.45 -1.74
CA GLY A 79 -9.00 27.94 -1.59
C GLY A 79 -9.94 27.58 -2.74
N ARG A 80 -9.47 26.84 -3.74
CA ARG A 80 -10.28 26.41 -4.89
C ARG A 80 -11.08 25.15 -4.60
N ARG A 81 -11.78 25.13 -3.48
CA ARG A 81 -12.58 23.98 -3.04
C ARG A 81 -13.75 23.67 -4.00
N ASP A 82 -14.20 24.63 -4.77
CA ASP A 82 -15.21 24.46 -5.82
C ASP A 82 -14.79 23.47 -6.93
N ARG A 83 -13.48 23.32 -7.17
CA ARG A 83 -12.94 22.40 -8.18
C ARG A 83 -12.74 20.97 -7.70
N ILE A 84 -12.82 20.73 -6.40
CA ILE A 84 -12.58 19.40 -5.81
C ILE A 84 -13.65 18.41 -6.28
N ALA A 85 -14.92 18.81 -6.32
CA ALA A 85 -16.01 17.94 -6.75
C ALA A 85 -15.81 17.40 -8.18
N GLN A 86 -15.29 18.22 -9.08
CA GLN A 86 -14.99 17.83 -10.45
C GLN A 86 -13.86 16.77 -10.49
N GLN A 87 -12.81 16.96 -9.72
CA GLN A 87 -11.71 16.02 -9.64
C GLN A 87 -12.17 14.65 -9.07
N VAL A 88 -12.98 14.67 -8.05
CA VAL A 88 -13.52 13.46 -7.42
C VAL A 88 -14.41 12.68 -8.39
N ARG A 89 -15.28 13.37 -9.14
CA ARG A 89 -16.12 12.73 -10.15
C ARG A 89 -15.31 12.03 -11.21
N GLN A 90 -14.26 12.68 -11.71
CA GLN A 90 -13.35 12.08 -12.68
C GLN A 90 -12.56 10.92 -12.04
N GLY A 91 -12.25 11.01 -10.75
CA GLY A 91 -11.68 9.90 -9.99
C GLY A 91 -12.60 8.67 -9.96
N PHE A 92 -13.91 8.85 -9.82
CA PHE A 92 -14.86 7.74 -9.90
C PHE A 92 -14.92 7.13 -11.31
N TRP A 93 -14.85 7.93 -12.36
CA TRP A 93 -14.74 7.41 -13.73
C TRP A 93 -13.48 6.59 -13.93
N LEU A 94 -12.35 7.09 -13.44
CA LEU A 94 -11.08 6.37 -13.49
C LEU A 94 -11.16 5.06 -12.69
N ALA A 95 -11.74 5.09 -11.50
CA ALA A 95 -11.95 3.89 -10.69
C ALA A 95 -12.80 2.85 -11.42
N GLY A 96 -13.86 3.27 -12.07
CA GLY A 96 -14.71 2.39 -12.88
C GLY A 96 -13.96 1.74 -14.04
N LEU A 97 -13.21 2.52 -14.81
CA LEU A 97 -12.42 2.01 -15.93
C LEU A 97 -11.35 1.01 -15.48
N VAL A 98 -10.60 1.36 -14.44
CA VAL A 98 -9.55 0.49 -13.89
C VAL A 98 -10.14 -0.76 -13.27
N SER A 99 -11.29 -0.66 -12.61
CA SER A 99 -12.00 -1.81 -12.06
C SER A 99 -12.38 -2.82 -13.13
N VAL A 100 -12.90 -2.35 -14.27
CA VAL A 100 -13.25 -3.23 -15.39
C VAL A 100 -12.00 -3.95 -15.92
N LEU A 101 -10.89 -3.23 -16.08
CA LEU A 101 -9.62 -3.85 -16.52
C LEU A 101 -9.13 -4.91 -15.52
N ILE A 102 -9.16 -4.61 -14.23
CA ILE A 102 -8.75 -5.55 -13.19
C ILE A 102 -9.69 -6.77 -13.17
N MET A 103 -10.98 -6.57 -13.30
CA MET A 103 -11.95 -7.66 -13.33
C MET A 103 -11.72 -8.58 -14.52
N VAL A 104 -11.43 -8.03 -15.72
CA VAL A 104 -11.10 -8.83 -16.92
C VAL A 104 -9.83 -9.62 -16.70
N VAL A 105 -8.77 -9.00 -16.18
CA VAL A 105 -7.49 -9.67 -15.91
C VAL A 105 -7.68 -10.81 -14.90
N LEU A 106 -8.38 -10.55 -13.80
CA LEU A 106 -8.60 -11.57 -12.75
C LEU A 106 -9.52 -12.70 -13.20
N TRP A 107 -10.49 -12.41 -14.05
CA TRP A 107 -11.33 -13.46 -14.62
C TRP A 107 -10.51 -14.45 -15.46
N ASN A 108 -9.53 -13.93 -16.20
CA ASN A 108 -8.63 -14.74 -17.02
C ASN A 108 -7.45 -15.33 -16.23
N ALA A 109 -7.23 -14.92 -14.98
CA ALA A 109 -6.15 -15.45 -14.15
C ALA A 109 -6.31 -16.95 -13.84
N GLY A 110 -7.50 -17.50 -13.99
CA GLY A 110 -7.76 -18.93 -13.89
C GLY A 110 -6.92 -19.79 -14.84
N TYR A 111 -6.63 -19.29 -16.04
CA TYR A 111 -5.74 -19.97 -16.97
C TYR A 111 -4.31 -20.11 -16.44
N ILE A 112 -3.81 -19.07 -15.77
CA ILE A 112 -2.47 -19.06 -15.15
C ILE A 112 -2.42 -20.06 -13.99
N ILE A 113 -3.42 -20.05 -13.12
CA ILE A 113 -3.49 -20.96 -11.96
C ILE A 113 -3.53 -22.42 -12.42
N ARG A 114 -4.37 -22.73 -13.42
CA ARG A 114 -4.53 -24.09 -13.94
C ARG A 114 -3.32 -24.57 -14.74
N SER A 115 -2.50 -23.69 -15.27
CA SER A 115 -1.27 -24.03 -15.99
C SER A 115 -0.09 -24.33 -15.07
N MET A 116 -0.19 -24.07 -13.79
CA MET A 116 0.84 -24.42 -12.81
C MET A 116 0.90 -25.94 -12.60
N HIS A 117 2.04 -26.54 -12.92
CA HIS A 117 2.20 -28.00 -12.97
C HIS A 117 2.10 -28.73 -11.62
N ASN A 118 2.25 -28.03 -10.50
CA ASN A 118 2.34 -28.63 -9.16
C ASN A 118 1.12 -28.34 -8.27
N ILE A 119 0.01 -27.93 -8.84
CA ILE A 119 -1.19 -27.58 -8.08
C ILE A 119 -2.25 -28.68 -8.28
N ASP A 120 -2.79 -29.19 -7.19
CA ASP A 120 -3.94 -30.08 -7.17
C ASP A 120 -5.13 -29.41 -7.92
N PRO A 121 -5.81 -30.09 -8.84
CA PRO A 121 -6.98 -29.54 -9.54
C PRO A 121 -8.08 -29.00 -8.62
N ALA A 122 -8.33 -29.65 -7.48
CA ALA A 122 -9.31 -29.18 -6.50
C ALA A 122 -8.90 -27.84 -5.88
N LEU A 123 -7.62 -27.68 -5.55
CA LEU A 123 -7.06 -26.43 -5.03
C LEU A 123 -7.14 -25.32 -6.09
N ALA A 124 -6.79 -25.63 -7.33
CA ALA A 124 -6.88 -24.68 -8.44
C ALA A 124 -8.31 -24.19 -8.66
N ASP A 125 -9.30 -25.08 -8.64
CA ASP A 125 -10.71 -24.72 -8.80
C ASP A 125 -11.20 -23.81 -7.66
N LYS A 126 -10.79 -24.07 -6.43
CA LYS A 126 -11.14 -23.23 -5.28
C LYS A 126 -10.47 -21.85 -5.35
N ALA A 127 -9.21 -21.78 -5.77
CA ALA A 127 -8.49 -20.51 -5.94
C ALA A 127 -9.13 -19.66 -7.06
N VAL A 128 -9.49 -20.28 -8.18
CA VAL A 128 -10.20 -19.61 -9.29
C VAL A 128 -11.58 -19.12 -8.82
N GLY A 129 -12.31 -19.93 -8.09
CA GLY A 129 -13.60 -19.56 -7.51
C GLY A 129 -13.49 -18.39 -6.56
N TYR A 130 -12.49 -18.38 -5.70
CA TYR A 130 -12.19 -17.28 -4.78
C TYR A 130 -11.93 -15.98 -5.56
N LEU A 131 -11.05 -16.01 -6.56
CA LEU A 131 -10.76 -14.82 -7.38
C LEU A 131 -11.98 -14.31 -8.13
N ARG A 132 -12.78 -15.20 -8.69
CA ARG A 132 -14.01 -14.81 -9.40
C ARG A 132 -15.07 -14.20 -8.48
N ALA A 133 -15.13 -14.65 -7.24
CA ALA A 133 -15.97 -14.01 -6.23
C ALA A 133 -15.41 -12.65 -5.80
N LEU A 134 -14.11 -12.59 -5.55
CA LEU A 134 -13.42 -11.39 -5.04
C LEU A 134 -13.39 -10.26 -6.07
N LEU A 135 -13.26 -10.56 -7.37
CA LEU A 135 -13.15 -9.54 -8.41
C LEU A 135 -14.36 -8.59 -8.48
N TRP A 136 -15.55 -9.04 -8.05
CA TRP A 136 -16.72 -8.18 -7.95
C TRP A 136 -16.58 -7.11 -6.86
N GLY A 137 -15.66 -7.29 -5.94
CA GLY A 137 -15.30 -6.29 -4.93
C GLY A 137 -14.34 -5.23 -5.44
N ALA A 138 -13.69 -5.40 -6.59
CA ALA A 138 -12.75 -4.43 -7.13
C ALA A 138 -13.37 -3.03 -7.37
N PRO A 139 -14.55 -2.90 -8.00
CA PRO A 139 -15.21 -1.59 -8.12
C PRO A 139 -15.52 -0.97 -6.76
N GLY A 140 -16.01 -1.74 -5.82
CA GLY A 140 -16.31 -1.28 -4.47
C GLY A 140 -15.07 -0.77 -3.75
N TYR A 141 -13.97 -1.51 -3.80
CA TYR A 141 -12.71 -1.12 -3.20
C TYR A 141 -12.14 0.16 -3.82
N LEU A 142 -12.09 0.24 -5.14
CA LEU A 142 -11.52 1.40 -5.83
C LEU A 142 -12.39 2.66 -5.66
N CYS A 143 -13.71 2.52 -5.69
CA CYS A 143 -14.60 3.64 -5.38
C CYS A 143 -14.47 4.08 -3.92
N PHE A 144 -14.28 3.15 -3.00
CA PHE A 144 -13.96 3.48 -1.61
C PHE A 144 -12.66 4.28 -1.52
N GLN A 145 -11.63 3.88 -2.27
CA GLN A 145 -10.34 4.61 -2.31
C GLN A 145 -10.50 6.03 -2.84
N VAL A 146 -11.35 6.26 -3.83
CA VAL A 146 -11.64 7.62 -4.32
C VAL A 146 -12.24 8.48 -3.21
N ALA A 147 -13.25 7.98 -2.51
CA ALA A 147 -13.88 8.70 -1.41
C ALA A 147 -12.91 8.92 -0.24
N ARG A 148 -12.08 7.92 0.07
CA ARG A 148 -11.04 8.02 1.09
C ARG A 148 -9.99 9.08 0.72
N ASN A 149 -9.52 9.08 -0.52
CA ASN A 149 -8.53 10.06 -0.99
C ASN A 149 -9.11 11.48 -0.99
N GLN A 150 -10.40 11.64 -1.24
CA GLN A 150 -11.09 12.92 -1.07
C GLN A 150 -11.01 13.40 0.38
N CYS A 151 -11.34 12.55 1.32
CA CYS A 151 -11.28 12.89 2.74
C CYS A 151 -9.85 13.17 3.20
N GLU A 152 -8.90 12.34 2.81
CA GLU A 152 -7.49 12.51 3.16
C GLU A 152 -6.90 13.79 2.55
N GLY A 153 -7.19 14.08 1.30
CA GLY A 153 -6.77 15.33 0.65
C GLY A 153 -7.30 16.58 1.34
N LEU A 154 -8.45 16.47 1.99
CA LEU A 154 -9.03 17.53 2.82
C LEU A 154 -8.51 17.52 4.27
N ALA A 155 -7.47 16.76 4.55
CA ALA A 155 -6.89 16.56 5.88
C ALA A 155 -7.87 15.91 6.88
N LYS A 156 -8.78 15.08 6.39
CA LYS A 156 -9.75 14.31 7.19
C LYS A 156 -9.40 12.83 7.10
N THR A 157 -8.53 12.36 7.98
CA THR A 157 -8.09 10.95 7.99
C THR A 157 -8.92 10.04 8.90
N LYS A 158 -9.63 10.61 9.86
CA LYS A 158 -10.51 9.85 10.76
C LYS A 158 -11.62 9.06 10.06
N PRO A 159 -12.30 9.59 9.02
CA PRO A 159 -13.33 8.81 8.33
C PRO A 159 -12.81 7.50 7.75
N GLY A 160 -11.62 7.51 7.16
CA GLY A 160 -10.98 6.28 6.65
C GLY A 160 -10.74 5.25 7.75
N MET A 161 -10.33 5.68 8.92
CA MET A 161 -10.16 4.83 10.09
C MET A 161 -11.49 4.21 10.53
N VAL A 162 -12.53 5.02 10.67
CA VAL A 162 -13.87 4.54 11.09
C VAL A 162 -14.41 3.52 10.08
N MET A 163 -14.27 3.78 8.78
CA MET A 163 -14.73 2.86 7.74
C MET A 163 -13.90 1.57 7.73
N GLY A 164 -12.61 1.64 8.03
CA GLY A 164 -11.77 0.46 8.19
C GLY A 164 -12.25 -0.44 9.33
N PHE A 165 -12.60 0.12 10.48
CA PHE A 165 -13.16 -0.64 11.60
C PHE A 165 -14.56 -1.17 11.32
N ILE A 166 -15.40 -0.42 10.62
CA ILE A 166 -16.70 -0.91 10.15
C ILE A 166 -16.51 -2.12 9.25
N GLY A 167 -15.56 -2.04 8.31
CA GLY A 167 -15.21 -3.15 7.43
C GLY A 167 -14.77 -4.40 8.21
N LEU A 168 -13.94 -4.23 9.22
CA LEU A 168 -13.49 -5.33 10.08
C LEU A 168 -14.67 -5.96 10.85
N LEU A 169 -15.54 -5.15 11.45
CA LEU A 169 -16.70 -5.63 12.19
C LEU A 169 -17.71 -6.36 11.30
N VAL A 170 -17.90 -5.91 10.07
CA VAL A 170 -18.78 -6.55 9.09
C VAL A 170 -18.13 -7.82 8.52
N ASN A 171 -16.81 -7.83 8.37
CA ASN A 171 -16.06 -8.95 7.80
C ASN A 171 -16.27 -10.25 8.59
N ILE A 172 -16.25 -10.18 9.91
CA ILE A 172 -16.37 -11.35 10.79
C ILE A 172 -17.71 -12.08 10.59
N PRO A 173 -18.88 -11.45 10.75
CA PRO A 173 -20.15 -12.13 10.56
C PRO A 173 -20.41 -12.55 9.11
N VAL A 174 -20.00 -11.75 8.13
CA VAL A 174 -20.22 -12.08 6.71
C VAL A 174 -19.35 -13.28 6.29
N ASN A 175 -18.11 -13.38 6.77
CA ASN A 175 -17.29 -14.58 6.61
C ASN A 175 -17.96 -15.81 7.22
N TYR A 176 -18.47 -15.68 8.44
CA TYR A 176 -19.16 -16.76 9.13
C TYR A 176 -20.35 -17.27 8.32
N ILE A 177 -21.15 -16.36 7.74
CA ILE A 177 -22.32 -16.70 6.94
C ILE A 177 -21.90 -17.45 5.65
N PHE A 178 -20.95 -16.94 4.90
CA PHE A 178 -20.64 -17.45 3.56
C PHE A 178 -19.62 -18.62 3.56
N ILE A 179 -18.71 -18.66 4.50
CA ILE A 179 -17.75 -19.77 4.59
C ILE A 179 -18.45 -21.03 5.15
N TYR A 180 -19.21 -20.88 6.21
CA TYR A 180 -19.81 -21.98 6.95
C TYR A 180 -21.26 -22.29 6.58
N GLY A 181 -21.90 -21.41 5.77
CA GLY A 181 -23.25 -21.66 5.29
C GLY A 181 -24.36 -21.47 6.31
N HIS A 182 -24.44 -20.29 6.92
CA HIS A 182 -25.50 -19.94 7.88
C HIS A 182 -26.55 -19.04 7.27
N PHE A 183 -27.70 -18.90 7.93
CA PHE A 183 -28.82 -18.05 7.53
C PHE A 183 -29.35 -18.34 6.11
N GLY A 184 -29.40 -19.60 5.73
CA GLY A 184 -29.93 -20.03 4.43
C GLY A 184 -29.00 -19.83 3.25
N MET A 185 -27.77 -19.34 3.48
CA MET A 185 -26.75 -19.22 2.44
C MET A 185 -26.02 -20.54 2.26
N PRO A 186 -25.56 -20.84 1.01
CA PRO A 186 -24.80 -22.06 0.76
C PRO A 186 -23.43 -22.01 1.45
N GLU A 187 -22.96 -23.17 1.85
CA GLU A 187 -21.63 -23.37 2.40
C GLU A 187 -20.61 -23.33 1.26
N LEU A 188 -19.82 -22.25 1.18
CA LEU A 188 -18.91 -22.00 0.07
C LEU A 188 -17.43 -22.21 0.41
N GLY A 189 -17.08 -22.32 1.70
CA GLY A 189 -15.68 -22.46 2.11
C GLY A 189 -14.83 -21.24 1.74
N GLY A 190 -13.66 -21.47 1.15
CA GLY A 190 -12.75 -20.40 0.72
C GLY A 190 -13.35 -19.45 -0.31
N VAL A 191 -14.21 -19.94 -1.20
CA VAL A 191 -14.96 -19.11 -2.16
C VAL A 191 -15.89 -18.15 -1.42
N GLY A 192 -16.50 -18.60 -0.33
CA GLY A 192 -17.31 -17.75 0.57
C GLY A 192 -16.53 -16.62 1.20
N CYS A 193 -15.25 -16.82 1.49
CA CYS A 193 -14.34 -15.77 1.94
C CYS A 193 -14.21 -14.66 0.89
N GLY A 194 -14.09 -15.03 -0.40
CA GLY A 194 -14.07 -14.08 -1.51
C GLY A 194 -15.35 -13.27 -1.62
N VAL A 195 -16.51 -13.92 -1.51
CA VAL A 195 -17.83 -13.26 -1.50
C VAL A 195 -17.94 -12.30 -0.32
N ALA A 196 -17.52 -12.72 0.86
CA ALA A 196 -17.55 -11.89 2.07
C ALA A 196 -16.68 -10.64 1.92
N THR A 197 -15.44 -10.80 1.46
CA THR A 197 -14.51 -9.69 1.27
C THR A 197 -15.02 -8.69 0.23
N ALA A 198 -15.56 -9.17 -0.89
CA ALA A 198 -16.19 -8.32 -1.90
C ALA A 198 -17.36 -7.53 -1.30
N SER A 199 -18.22 -8.18 -0.52
CA SER A 199 -19.34 -7.53 0.15
C SER A 199 -18.89 -6.45 1.13
N VAL A 200 -17.82 -6.72 1.90
CA VAL A 200 -17.24 -5.76 2.84
C VAL A 200 -16.71 -4.52 2.12
N TYR A 201 -16.05 -4.67 0.99
CA TYR A 201 -15.57 -3.53 0.21
C TYR A 201 -16.72 -2.63 -0.26
N TRP A 202 -17.82 -3.21 -0.69
CA TRP A 202 -19.01 -2.45 -1.04
C TRP A 202 -19.66 -1.75 0.17
N VAL A 203 -19.72 -2.40 1.32
CA VAL A 203 -20.21 -1.79 2.56
C VAL A 203 -19.34 -0.61 2.96
N MET A 204 -18.01 -0.76 2.89
CA MET A 204 -17.07 0.33 3.17
C MET A 204 -17.27 1.50 2.21
N PHE A 205 -17.45 1.23 0.92
CA PHE A 205 -17.72 2.27 -0.07
C PHE A 205 -19.02 3.02 0.22
N PHE A 206 -20.11 2.33 0.43
CA PHE A 206 -21.40 2.97 0.71
C PHE A 206 -21.38 3.75 2.02
N SER A 207 -20.71 3.24 3.05
CA SER A 207 -20.54 3.94 4.32
C SER A 207 -19.75 5.24 4.14
N MET A 208 -18.64 5.19 3.40
CA MET A 208 -17.82 6.37 3.11
C MET A 208 -18.57 7.37 2.24
N PHE A 209 -19.29 6.89 1.23
CA PHE A 209 -20.10 7.73 0.35
C PHE A 209 -21.21 8.46 1.12
N TYR A 210 -21.86 7.75 2.03
CA TYR A 210 -22.85 8.34 2.94
C TYR A 210 -22.21 9.44 3.81
N TYR A 211 -21.05 9.15 4.39
CA TYR A 211 -20.32 10.15 5.19
C TYR A 211 -19.99 11.40 4.37
N VAL A 212 -19.42 11.23 3.18
CA VAL A 212 -19.05 12.36 2.30
C VAL A 212 -20.26 13.20 1.93
N ARG A 213 -21.42 12.57 1.69
CA ARG A 213 -22.65 13.28 1.34
C ARG A 213 -23.29 14.04 2.50
N HIS A 214 -23.09 13.60 3.73
CA HIS A 214 -23.76 14.17 4.91
C HIS A 214 -22.86 14.97 5.83
N ALA A 215 -21.54 14.91 5.63
CA ALA A 215 -20.58 15.66 6.46
C ALA A 215 -20.74 17.17 6.25
N GLY A 216 -20.92 17.90 7.35
CA GLY A 216 -21.04 19.35 7.30
C GLY A 216 -19.81 20.07 6.76
N SER A 217 -18.62 19.53 7.03
CA SER A 217 -17.34 20.06 6.54
C SER A 217 -17.14 19.97 5.03
N MET A 218 -17.97 19.19 4.33
CA MET A 218 -17.88 18.99 2.88
C MET A 218 -19.10 19.56 2.13
N ARG A 219 -19.87 20.42 2.77
CA ARG A 219 -21.08 21.03 2.16
C ARG A 219 -20.79 21.78 0.89
N ASP A 220 -19.71 22.54 0.86
CA ASP A 220 -19.28 23.36 -0.26
C ASP A 220 -18.72 22.52 -1.44
N ILE A 221 -18.33 21.29 -1.17
CA ILE A 221 -17.75 20.38 -2.15
C ILE A 221 -18.85 19.48 -2.75
N ARG A 222 -20.01 19.40 -2.11
CA ARG A 222 -21.13 18.59 -2.60
C ARG A 222 -21.52 19.00 -3.99
N ASN A 223 -21.55 18.02 -4.85
CA ASN A 223 -21.95 18.21 -6.21
C ASN A 223 -23.47 18.34 -6.33
N LYS A 224 -23.91 19.44 -6.92
CA LYS A 224 -25.32 19.65 -7.29
C LYS A 224 -25.68 18.93 -8.60
N GLU A 225 -24.70 18.62 -9.42
CA GLU A 225 -24.89 17.90 -10.68
C GLU A 225 -24.92 16.39 -10.44
N ARG A 226 -26.00 15.76 -10.88
CA ARG A 226 -26.20 14.32 -10.67
C ARG A 226 -25.32 13.44 -11.53
N PHE A 227 -24.93 13.92 -12.72
CA PHE A 227 -24.09 13.18 -13.65
C PHE A 227 -23.09 14.12 -14.35
N ALA A 228 -21.81 13.81 -14.20
CA ALA A 228 -20.76 14.46 -14.99
C ALA A 228 -20.31 13.51 -16.10
N ARG A 229 -20.17 14.05 -17.31
CA ARG A 229 -19.54 13.32 -18.40
C ARG A 229 -18.04 13.14 -18.12
N PRO A 230 -17.40 12.07 -18.61
CA PRO A 230 -15.96 11.95 -18.51
C PRO A 230 -15.27 13.14 -19.19
N ASP A 231 -14.37 13.77 -18.45
CA ASP A 231 -13.51 14.83 -18.99
C ASP A 231 -12.14 14.22 -19.31
N THR A 232 -11.85 14.08 -20.60
CA THR A 232 -10.61 13.44 -21.05
C THR A 232 -9.36 14.18 -20.59
N ALA A 233 -9.40 15.51 -20.48
CA ALA A 233 -8.26 16.30 -20.02
C ALA A 233 -7.92 16.00 -18.55
N ILE A 234 -8.92 15.96 -17.69
CA ILE A 234 -8.73 15.65 -16.26
C ILE A 234 -8.33 14.20 -16.06
N LEU A 235 -8.97 13.25 -16.74
CA LEU A 235 -8.62 11.83 -16.70
C LEU A 235 -7.18 11.60 -17.15
N LYS A 236 -6.76 12.21 -18.25
CA LYS A 236 -5.39 12.11 -18.74
C LYS A 236 -4.38 12.65 -17.72
N ARG A 237 -4.71 13.72 -17.05
CA ARG A 237 -3.88 14.32 -16.01
C ARG A 237 -3.77 13.41 -14.79
N LEU A 238 -4.88 12.86 -14.31
CA LEU A 238 -4.89 11.89 -13.19
C LEU A 238 -4.09 10.65 -13.52
N VAL A 239 -4.24 10.10 -14.72
CA VAL A 239 -3.46 8.95 -15.18
C VAL A 239 -1.97 9.31 -15.29
N SER A 240 -1.64 10.47 -15.82
CA SER A 240 -0.25 10.94 -15.93
C SER A 240 0.44 11.06 -14.57
N LEU A 241 -0.29 11.48 -13.54
CA LEU A 241 0.22 11.55 -12.16
C LEU A 241 0.21 10.19 -11.46
N GLY A 242 -0.82 9.41 -11.67
CA GLY A 242 -1.05 8.16 -10.95
C GLY A 242 -0.33 6.95 -11.52
N LEU A 243 -0.13 6.90 -12.84
CA LEU A 243 0.52 5.76 -13.50
C LEU A 243 1.95 5.50 -12.98
N PRO A 244 2.81 6.51 -12.80
CA PRO A 244 4.13 6.27 -12.20
C PRO A 244 4.05 5.70 -10.78
N ILE A 245 3.10 6.15 -9.97
CA ILE A 245 2.88 5.62 -8.62
C ILE A 245 2.43 4.16 -8.69
N ALA A 246 1.49 3.87 -9.57
CA ALA A 246 0.97 2.52 -9.79
C ALA A 246 2.07 1.55 -10.23
N LEU A 247 2.90 1.97 -11.19
CA LEU A 247 4.02 1.18 -11.68
C LEU A 247 5.08 0.97 -10.59
N ALA A 248 5.37 1.99 -9.79
CA ALA A 248 6.31 1.86 -8.66
C ALA A 248 5.83 0.82 -7.66
N LEU A 249 4.58 0.85 -7.26
CA LEU A 249 3.98 -0.15 -6.36
C LEU A 249 3.98 -1.55 -6.97
N PHE A 250 3.63 -1.66 -8.24
CA PHE A 250 3.62 -2.93 -8.95
C PHE A 250 5.01 -3.56 -9.00
N PHE A 251 6.04 -2.80 -9.37
CA PHE A 251 7.40 -3.30 -9.44
C PHE A 251 7.98 -3.62 -8.05
N GLU A 252 7.59 -2.90 -7.03
CA GLU A 252 7.99 -3.20 -5.64
C GLU A 252 7.41 -4.55 -5.19
N VAL A 253 6.13 -4.78 -5.39
CA VAL A 253 5.47 -6.04 -5.02
C VAL A 253 6.02 -7.21 -5.84
N THR A 254 6.26 -7.03 -7.14
CA THR A 254 6.82 -8.08 -7.99
C THR A 254 8.27 -8.40 -7.65
N LEU A 255 9.05 -7.43 -7.17
CA LEU A 255 10.39 -7.67 -6.66
C LEU A 255 10.38 -8.68 -5.51
N PHE A 256 9.53 -8.46 -4.51
CA PHE A 256 9.41 -9.38 -3.37
C PHE A 256 8.94 -10.77 -3.81
N ALA A 257 8.04 -10.84 -4.78
CA ALA A 257 7.60 -12.11 -5.34
C ALA A 257 8.73 -12.85 -6.06
N VAL A 258 9.52 -12.17 -6.87
CA VAL A 258 10.69 -12.75 -7.55
C VAL A 258 11.72 -13.26 -6.55
N VAL A 259 12.02 -12.49 -5.51
CA VAL A 259 12.95 -12.92 -4.46
C VAL A 259 12.43 -14.16 -3.72
N ALA A 260 11.14 -14.22 -3.42
CA ALA A 260 10.52 -15.40 -2.81
C ALA A 260 10.70 -16.65 -3.70
N LEU A 261 10.54 -16.51 -5.02
CA LEU A 261 10.79 -17.59 -5.98
C LEU A 261 12.27 -18.01 -6.01
N LEU A 262 13.19 -17.05 -5.93
CA LEU A 262 14.63 -17.33 -5.93
C LEU A 262 15.10 -17.98 -4.63
N VAL A 263 14.45 -17.71 -3.52
CA VAL A 263 14.74 -18.33 -2.20
C VAL A 263 14.16 -19.74 -2.13
N SER A 264 13.08 -20.02 -2.84
CA SER A 264 12.36 -21.30 -2.79
C SER A 264 13.27 -22.54 -2.98
N PRO A 265 14.24 -22.59 -3.93
CA PRO A 265 15.11 -23.74 -4.09
C PRO A 265 16.12 -23.95 -2.95
N LEU A 266 16.32 -22.98 -2.07
CA LEU A 266 17.33 -23.05 -1.00
C LEU A 266 16.91 -23.98 0.16
N GLY A 267 15.64 -24.34 0.24
CA GLY A 267 15.13 -25.28 1.24
C GLY A 267 14.05 -24.69 2.13
N ILE A 268 13.42 -25.57 2.90
CA ILE A 268 12.26 -25.21 3.74
C ILE A 268 12.64 -24.24 4.85
N VAL A 269 13.80 -24.43 5.49
CA VAL A 269 14.29 -23.56 6.57
C VAL A 269 14.53 -22.15 6.06
N ASP A 270 15.20 -22.01 4.90
CA ASP A 270 15.50 -20.72 4.29
C ASP A 270 14.22 -19.98 3.87
N VAL A 271 13.27 -20.68 3.27
CA VAL A 271 11.98 -20.13 2.90
C VAL A 271 11.22 -19.65 4.14
N ALA A 272 11.15 -20.48 5.18
CA ALA A 272 10.42 -20.15 6.41
C ALA A 272 11.02 -18.94 7.12
N GLY A 273 12.34 -18.90 7.27
CA GLY A 273 13.03 -17.77 7.90
C GLY A 273 12.86 -16.47 7.12
N HIS A 274 12.98 -16.52 5.79
CA HIS A 274 12.74 -15.37 4.92
C HIS A 274 11.30 -14.86 5.02
N GLN A 275 10.31 -15.75 5.02
CA GLN A 275 8.89 -15.38 5.14
C GLN A 275 8.57 -14.74 6.48
N ILE A 276 9.14 -15.22 7.58
CA ILE A 276 8.97 -14.62 8.90
C ILE A 276 9.50 -13.18 8.91
N ALA A 277 10.73 -12.98 8.44
CA ALA A 277 11.35 -11.65 8.37
C ALA A 277 10.56 -10.71 7.46
N LEU A 278 10.13 -11.19 6.30
CA LEU A 278 9.35 -10.41 5.33
C LEU A 278 7.98 -10.01 5.89
N ASN A 279 7.28 -10.93 6.52
CA ASN A 279 5.96 -10.67 7.12
C ASN A 279 6.04 -9.62 8.22
N PHE A 280 7.01 -9.78 9.12
CA PHE A 280 7.21 -8.81 10.21
C PHE A 280 7.60 -7.43 9.67
N SER A 281 8.47 -7.37 8.66
CA SER A 281 8.85 -6.10 8.02
C SER A 281 7.66 -5.43 7.35
N SER A 282 6.75 -6.18 6.76
CA SER A 282 5.51 -5.66 6.17
C SER A 282 4.59 -5.04 7.22
N LEU A 283 4.52 -5.63 8.42
CA LEU A 283 3.76 -5.04 9.52
C LEU A 283 4.36 -3.72 10.00
N MET A 284 5.69 -3.66 10.12
CA MET A 284 6.37 -2.43 10.51
C MET A 284 6.29 -1.33 9.43
N PHE A 285 6.18 -1.70 8.17
CA PHE A 285 6.05 -0.78 7.03
C PHE A 285 4.79 0.10 7.11
N VAL A 286 3.76 -0.35 7.79
CA VAL A 286 2.52 0.43 7.97
C VAL A 286 2.80 1.81 8.58
N LEU A 287 3.76 1.92 9.50
CA LEU A 287 4.09 3.18 10.16
C LEU A 287 4.65 4.23 9.18
N PRO A 288 5.76 3.97 8.45
CA PRO A 288 6.29 4.96 7.52
C PRO A 288 5.34 5.24 6.35
N MET A 289 4.59 4.26 5.88
CA MET A 289 3.62 4.44 4.81
C MET A 289 2.50 5.42 5.22
N SER A 290 2.01 5.30 6.43
CA SER A 290 0.97 6.18 6.97
C SER A 290 1.49 7.60 7.18
N LEU A 291 2.71 7.73 7.65
CA LEU A 291 3.37 9.04 7.77
C LEU A 291 3.62 9.67 6.40
N ALA A 292 3.99 8.88 5.40
CA ALA A 292 4.15 9.37 4.02
C ALA A 292 2.85 9.95 3.46
N ALA A 293 1.71 9.32 3.74
CA ALA A 293 0.40 9.86 3.37
C ALA A 293 0.14 11.22 4.02
N ALA A 294 0.43 11.35 5.31
CA ALA A 294 0.29 12.61 6.04
C ALA A 294 1.20 13.70 5.47
N VAL A 295 2.44 13.37 5.13
CA VAL A 295 3.38 14.31 4.52
C VAL A 295 2.90 14.77 3.15
N THR A 296 2.37 13.87 2.33
CA THR A 296 1.78 14.22 1.02
C THR A 296 0.66 15.25 1.18
N ILE A 297 -0.22 15.05 2.13
CA ILE A 297 -1.33 15.96 2.42
C ILE A 297 -0.81 17.35 2.83
N ARG A 298 0.13 17.39 3.76
CA ARG A 298 0.68 18.65 4.29
C ARG A 298 1.48 19.42 3.25
N VAL A 299 2.36 18.74 2.51
CA VAL A 299 3.16 19.36 1.45
C VAL A 299 2.26 19.91 0.34
N GLY A 300 1.29 19.12 -0.11
CA GLY A 300 0.33 19.55 -1.13
C GLY A 300 -0.49 20.76 -0.69
N PHE A 301 -0.96 20.75 0.56
CA PHE A 301 -1.71 21.87 1.13
C PHE A 301 -0.87 23.16 1.19
N ARG A 302 0.37 23.07 1.66
CA ARG A 302 1.25 24.24 1.76
C ARG A 302 1.64 24.80 0.38
N LEU A 303 1.86 23.93 -0.60
CA LEU A 303 2.09 24.37 -1.98
C LEU A 303 0.85 25.02 -2.58
N GLY A 304 -0.34 24.54 -2.25
CA GLY A 304 -1.59 25.18 -2.64
C GLY A 304 -1.75 26.58 -2.06
N GLN A 305 -1.28 26.81 -0.83
CA GLN A 305 -1.24 28.12 -0.20
C GLN A 305 -0.20 29.06 -0.83
N GLY A 306 0.63 28.58 -1.75
CA GLY A 306 1.72 29.35 -2.33
C GLY A 306 2.95 29.50 -1.44
N SER A 307 3.03 28.76 -0.33
CA SER A 307 4.13 28.82 0.63
C SER A 307 5.13 27.68 0.42
N THR A 308 6.15 27.91 -0.38
CA THR A 308 7.23 26.94 -0.58
C THR A 308 8.09 26.72 0.67
N PRO A 309 8.38 27.74 1.51
CA PRO A 309 9.11 27.49 2.77
C PRO A 309 8.38 26.60 3.73
N ASP A 310 7.07 26.74 3.88
CA ASP A 310 6.26 25.90 4.76
C ASP A 310 6.15 24.46 4.25
N ALA A 311 6.11 24.27 2.93
CA ALA A 311 6.19 22.95 2.33
C ALA A 311 7.52 22.25 2.65
N GLN A 312 8.63 22.97 2.60
CA GLN A 312 9.94 22.45 3.02
C GLN A 312 9.98 22.08 4.51
N VAL A 313 9.35 22.86 5.37
CA VAL A 313 9.24 22.54 6.80
C VAL A 313 8.45 21.24 6.99
N SER A 314 7.33 21.07 6.31
CA SER A 314 6.53 19.83 6.35
C SER A 314 7.34 18.61 5.88
N ALA A 315 8.08 18.74 4.79
CA ALA A 315 8.91 17.69 4.25
C ALA A 315 10.04 17.26 5.21
N ARG A 316 10.76 18.23 5.74
CA ARG A 316 11.87 17.98 6.69
C ARG A 316 11.36 17.39 8.01
N THR A 317 10.24 17.89 8.51
CA THR A 317 9.62 17.38 9.74
C THR A 317 9.15 15.95 9.54
N GLY A 318 8.55 15.64 8.40
CA GLY A 318 8.12 14.29 8.05
C GLY A 318 9.29 13.30 8.02
N LEU A 319 10.40 13.69 7.41
CA LEU A 319 11.62 12.88 7.40
C LEU A 319 12.19 12.68 8.79
N GLY A 320 12.26 13.73 9.61
CA GLY A 320 12.75 13.65 10.98
C GLY A 320 11.91 12.73 11.85
N VAL A 321 10.59 12.87 11.81
CA VAL A 321 9.65 11.99 12.53
C VAL A 321 9.76 10.55 12.02
N GLY A 322 9.86 10.37 10.72
CA GLY A 322 10.00 9.04 10.10
C GLY A 322 11.28 8.33 10.51
N VAL A 323 12.40 9.04 10.54
CA VAL A 323 13.68 8.49 11.00
C VAL A 323 13.60 8.11 12.48
N CYS A 324 13.02 8.96 13.33
CA CYS A 324 12.80 8.63 14.74
C CYS A 324 11.94 7.39 14.94
N MET A 325 10.82 7.30 14.21
CA MET A 325 9.98 6.09 14.24
C MET A 325 10.73 4.85 13.76
N ALA A 326 11.51 4.97 12.67
CA ALA A 326 12.29 3.86 12.13
C ALA A 326 13.37 3.40 13.10
N MET A 327 14.03 4.32 13.79
CA MET A 327 15.00 4.00 14.85
C MET A 327 14.32 3.23 15.98
N CYS A 328 13.15 3.67 16.43
CA CYS A 328 12.38 2.96 17.45
C CYS A 328 11.98 1.56 17.01
N THR A 329 11.48 1.40 15.79
CA THR A 329 11.09 0.08 15.25
C THR A 329 12.29 -0.82 15.03
N ALA A 330 13.43 -0.27 14.59
CA ALA A 330 14.67 -1.02 14.40
C ALA A 330 15.22 -1.52 15.74
N ILE A 331 15.22 -0.70 16.77
CA ILE A 331 15.63 -1.09 18.12
C ILE A 331 14.71 -2.18 18.67
N PHE A 332 13.41 -2.00 18.54
CA PHE A 332 12.41 -2.99 18.94
C PHE A 332 12.63 -4.33 18.22
N THR A 333 12.81 -4.31 16.91
CA THR A 333 13.06 -5.50 16.10
C THR A 333 14.33 -6.21 16.53
N THR A 334 15.41 -5.46 16.76
CA THR A 334 16.70 -6.00 17.17
C THR A 334 16.64 -6.66 18.54
N LEU A 335 15.98 -6.03 19.51
CA LEU A 335 15.88 -6.54 20.87
C LEU A 335 14.93 -7.74 20.99
N MET A 336 13.85 -7.73 20.21
CA MET A 336 12.78 -8.72 20.29
C MET A 336 12.82 -9.78 19.18
N ARG A 337 13.84 -9.79 18.34
CA ARG A 337 13.90 -10.64 17.14
C ARG A 337 13.65 -12.14 17.41
N THR A 338 14.23 -12.68 18.46
CA THR A 338 14.06 -14.09 18.81
C THR A 338 12.64 -14.37 19.29
N HIS A 339 12.09 -13.49 20.12
CA HIS A 339 10.72 -13.63 20.63
C HIS A 339 9.69 -13.52 19.50
N ILE A 340 9.92 -12.62 18.55
CA ILE A 340 9.07 -12.44 17.37
C ILE A 340 9.12 -13.71 16.50
N ALA A 341 10.31 -14.23 16.24
CA ALA A 341 10.48 -15.46 15.46
C ALA A 341 9.78 -16.66 16.10
N LEU A 342 9.84 -16.78 17.44
CA LEU A 342 9.15 -17.82 18.18
C LEU A 342 7.62 -17.76 18.08
N LEU A 343 7.05 -16.58 17.87
CA LEU A 343 5.61 -16.46 17.63
C LEU A 343 5.17 -17.10 16.31
N TYR A 344 6.07 -17.16 15.32
CA TYR A 344 5.79 -17.72 14.01
C TYR A 344 6.11 -19.22 13.89
N ASN A 345 7.19 -19.68 14.53
CA ASN A 345 7.66 -21.05 14.38
C ASN A 345 8.46 -21.49 15.61
N ASP A 346 8.39 -22.78 15.95
CA ASP A 346 9.07 -23.38 17.08
C ASP A 346 10.38 -24.09 16.70
N ASN A 347 10.63 -24.33 15.39
CA ASN A 347 11.84 -24.99 14.92
C ASN A 347 13.07 -24.14 15.22
N PRO A 348 14.07 -24.62 15.99
CA PRO A 348 15.24 -23.83 16.36
C PRO A 348 16.03 -23.30 15.17
N GLU A 349 16.16 -24.06 14.08
CA GLU A 349 16.88 -23.64 12.86
C GLU A 349 16.16 -22.47 12.18
N VAL A 350 14.84 -22.54 12.05
CA VAL A 350 14.02 -21.47 11.47
C VAL A 350 14.08 -20.21 12.34
N VAL A 351 13.96 -20.36 13.64
CA VAL A 351 14.03 -19.24 14.61
C VAL A 351 15.39 -18.55 14.55
N THR A 352 16.48 -19.31 14.50
CA THR A 352 17.82 -18.76 14.41
C THR A 352 18.02 -17.97 13.13
N LEU A 353 17.62 -18.53 11.98
CA LEU A 353 17.72 -17.85 10.69
C LEU A 353 16.84 -16.60 10.65
N ALA A 354 15.60 -16.70 11.10
CA ALA A 354 14.69 -15.56 11.14
C ALA A 354 15.23 -14.43 12.01
N ALA A 355 15.81 -14.75 13.17
CA ALA A 355 16.43 -13.76 14.04
C ALA A 355 17.62 -13.06 13.37
N GLN A 356 18.46 -13.80 12.63
CA GLN A 356 19.54 -13.21 11.86
C GLN A 356 19.03 -12.29 10.74
N LEU A 357 18.02 -12.73 10.01
CA LEU A 357 17.41 -11.91 8.95
C LEU A 357 16.71 -10.66 9.52
N MET A 358 16.17 -10.74 10.72
CA MET A 358 15.57 -9.58 11.38
C MET A 358 16.57 -8.50 11.79
N LEU A 359 17.83 -8.85 12.04
CA LEU A 359 18.90 -7.84 12.21
C LEU A 359 19.06 -7.02 10.93
N LEU A 360 19.06 -7.68 9.78
CA LEU A 360 19.08 -7.01 8.47
C LEU A 360 17.81 -6.24 8.22
N ALA A 361 16.67 -6.79 8.63
CA ALA A 361 15.38 -6.11 8.54
C ALA A 361 15.33 -4.82 9.38
N ALA A 362 16.03 -4.75 10.50
CA ALA A 362 16.13 -3.53 11.31
C ALA A 362 16.85 -2.41 10.53
N LEU A 363 17.95 -2.72 9.84
CA LEU A 363 18.62 -1.77 8.94
C LEU A 363 17.73 -1.41 7.75
N TYR A 364 17.06 -2.37 7.17
CA TYR A 364 16.11 -2.21 6.09
C TYR A 364 15.01 -1.21 6.47
N GLN A 365 14.45 -1.28 7.68
CA GLN A 365 13.37 -0.39 8.14
C GLN A 365 13.77 1.08 8.12
N ILE A 366 15.01 1.41 8.46
CA ILE A 366 15.50 2.79 8.45
C ILE A 366 15.56 3.35 7.03
N SER A 367 16.17 2.61 6.12
CA SER A 367 16.25 3.00 4.70
C SER A 367 14.88 3.04 4.04
N ASP A 368 14.01 2.10 4.36
CA ASP A 368 12.64 2.01 3.86
C ASP A 368 11.81 3.22 4.29
N SER A 369 11.92 3.63 5.56
CA SER A 369 11.24 4.81 6.08
C SER A 369 11.62 6.07 5.31
N VAL A 370 12.91 6.31 5.09
CA VAL A 370 13.39 7.47 4.33
C VAL A 370 12.89 7.42 2.89
N GLN A 371 12.96 6.27 2.25
CA GLN A 371 12.51 6.08 0.87
C GLN A 371 11.00 6.34 0.73
N VAL A 372 10.19 5.77 1.59
CA VAL A 372 8.71 5.89 1.53
C VAL A 372 8.26 7.31 1.81
N ILE A 373 8.83 7.95 2.81
CA ILE A 373 8.50 9.35 3.14
C ILE A 373 8.99 10.28 2.03
N GLY A 374 10.17 10.02 1.45
CA GLY A 374 10.65 10.74 0.27
C GLY A 374 9.70 10.62 -0.91
N SER A 375 9.18 9.43 -1.17
CA SER A 375 8.13 9.21 -2.16
C SER A 375 6.87 10.02 -1.86
N GLY A 376 6.44 10.07 -0.60
CA GLY A 376 5.31 10.89 -0.16
C GLY A 376 5.52 12.40 -0.40
N ILE A 377 6.73 12.88 -0.12
CA ILE A 377 7.10 14.28 -0.40
C ILE A 377 7.03 14.57 -1.90
N LEU A 378 7.60 13.71 -2.74
CA LEU A 378 7.56 13.89 -4.20
C LEU A 378 6.13 13.86 -4.74
N ARG A 379 5.26 13.05 -4.18
CA ARG A 379 3.82 13.07 -4.52
C ARG A 379 3.18 14.41 -4.18
N GLY A 380 3.51 14.98 -3.03
CA GLY A 380 3.04 16.31 -2.64
C GLY A 380 3.48 17.40 -3.61
N TYR A 381 4.69 17.30 -4.14
CA TYR A 381 5.21 18.19 -5.20
C TYR A 381 4.69 17.81 -6.59
N LYS A 382 3.89 16.77 -6.75
CA LYS A 382 3.42 16.22 -8.02
C LYS A 382 4.54 15.77 -8.97
N ASP A 383 5.68 15.39 -8.43
CA ASP A 383 6.80 14.82 -9.19
C ASP A 383 6.79 13.28 -9.12
N THR A 384 5.77 12.68 -9.67
CA THR A 384 5.55 11.23 -9.57
C THR A 384 6.40 10.41 -10.54
N ARG A 385 6.81 10.97 -11.67
CA ARG A 385 7.70 10.29 -12.62
C ARG A 385 9.03 9.92 -11.99
N SER A 386 9.57 10.80 -11.18
CA SER A 386 10.82 10.54 -10.46
C SER A 386 10.69 9.36 -9.48
N ILE A 387 9.54 9.20 -8.86
CA ILE A 387 9.26 8.06 -7.98
C ILE A 387 9.42 6.74 -8.73
N PHE A 388 8.81 6.63 -9.90
CA PHE A 388 8.89 5.42 -10.72
C PHE A 388 10.34 5.12 -11.15
N PHE A 389 11.03 6.08 -11.72
CA PHE A 389 12.40 5.87 -12.21
C PHE A 389 13.37 5.52 -11.08
N ILE A 390 13.26 6.22 -9.95
CA ILE A 390 14.10 5.95 -8.78
C ILE A 390 13.84 4.56 -8.23
N THR A 391 12.57 4.19 -8.06
CA THR A 391 12.16 2.88 -7.54
C THR A 391 12.62 1.76 -8.47
N PHE A 392 12.41 1.90 -9.76
CA PHE A 392 12.81 0.88 -10.74
C PHE A 392 14.32 0.69 -10.75
N ILE A 393 15.09 1.77 -10.86
CA ILE A 393 16.55 1.70 -10.90
C ILE A 393 17.09 1.13 -9.59
N ALA A 394 16.65 1.64 -8.45
CA ALA A 394 17.17 1.22 -7.16
C ALA A 394 16.86 -0.26 -6.85
N TYR A 395 15.67 -0.72 -7.15
CA TYR A 395 15.23 -2.08 -6.78
C TYR A 395 15.63 -3.11 -7.83
N TRP A 396 15.35 -2.86 -9.10
CA TRP A 396 15.51 -3.86 -10.17
C TRP A 396 16.89 -3.82 -10.82
N VAL A 397 17.53 -2.67 -10.92
CA VAL A 397 18.83 -2.53 -11.54
C VAL A 397 19.99 -2.69 -10.53
N LEU A 398 19.81 -2.19 -9.30
CA LEU A 398 20.84 -2.26 -8.25
C LEU A 398 20.53 -3.33 -7.20
N GLY A 399 19.35 -3.32 -6.62
CA GLY A 399 19.01 -4.17 -5.48
C GLY A 399 18.93 -5.65 -5.83
N LEU A 400 18.13 -6.02 -6.82
CA LEU A 400 17.95 -7.41 -7.21
C LEU A 400 19.24 -8.06 -7.75
N PRO A 401 20.00 -7.44 -8.68
CA PRO A 401 21.28 -8.01 -9.12
C PRO A 401 22.30 -8.17 -8.00
N CYS A 402 22.45 -7.17 -7.13
CA CYS A 402 23.35 -7.28 -5.96
C CYS A 402 22.89 -8.39 -5.01
N GLY A 403 21.61 -8.48 -4.74
CA GLY A 403 21.04 -9.55 -3.91
C GLY A 403 21.27 -10.93 -4.50
N TYR A 404 21.05 -11.09 -5.80
CA TYR A 404 21.31 -12.33 -6.51
C TYR A 404 22.81 -12.75 -6.42
N VAL A 405 23.71 -11.82 -6.68
CA VAL A 405 25.16 -12.08 -6.62
C VAL A 405 25.60 -12.48 -5.20
N LEU A 406 25.10 -11.80 -4.17
CA LEU A 406 25.43 -12.10 -2.78
C LEU A 406 24.81 -13.40 -2.27
N ALA A 407 23.57 -13.68 -2.68
CA ALA A 407 22.81 -14.81 -2.16
C ALA A 407 23.15 -16.14 -2.84
N LEU A 408 23.28 -16.13 -4.17
CA LEU A 408 23.30 -17.34 -4.98
C LEU A 408 24.63 -17.60 -5.69
N THR A 409 25.60 -16.69 -5.60
CA THR A 409 26.90 -16.85 -6.27
C THR A 409 28.06 -16.66 -5.28
N ASP A 410 29.21 -17.21 -5.65
CA ASP A 410 30.45 -17.11 -4.89
C ASP A 410 31.41 -16.04 -5.44
N ILE A 411 30.93 -15.17 -6.33
CA ILE A 411 31.78 -14.21 -7.07
C ILE A 411 32.43 -13.18 -6.15
N VAL A 412 31.68 -12.60 -5.23
CA VAL A 412 32.13 -11.54 -4.32
C VAL A 412 32.40 -12.11 -2.93
N VAL A 413 31.47 -12.88 -2.41
CA VAL A 413 31.53 -13.54 -1.09
C VAL A 413 30.97 -14.95 -1.22
N PRO A 414 31.29 -15.87 -0.31
CA PRO A 414 30.59 -17.16 -0.26
C PRO A 414 29.09 -16.98 -0.19
N ARG A 415 28.35 -17.88 -0.80
CA ARG A 415 26.88 -17.80 -0.87
C ARG A 415 26.26 -17.53 0.50
N MET A 416 25.49 -16.45 0.59
CA MET A 416 24.86 -16.03 1.84
C MET A 416 23.44 -16.58 2.02
N GLY A 417 22.84 -17.13 0.95
CA GLY A 417 21.47 -17.55 0.97
C GLY A 417 20.47 -16.38 1.13
N PRO A 418 19.40 -16.52 1.92
CA PRO A 418 18.41 -15.44 2.09
C PRO A 418 19.00 -14.13 2.59
N ALA A 419 20.03 -14.17 3.42
CA ALA A 419 20.72 -12.97 3.91
C ALA A 419 21.28 -12.11 2.77
N GLY A 420 21.75 -12.73 1.70
CA GLY A 420 22.23 -12.01 0.51
C GLY A 420 21.14 -11.17 -0.15
N PHE A 421 19.92 -11.69 -0.25
CA PHE A 421 18.78 -10.94 -0.77
C PHE A 421 18.39 -9.78 0.14
N TRP A 422 18.47 -9.95 1.45
CA TRP A 422 18.21 -8.86 2.39
C TRP A 422 19.25 -7.76 2.30
N TRP A 423 20.53 -8.10 2.10
CA TRP A 423 21.55 -7.10 1.78
C TRP A 423 21.24 -6.39 0.45
N GLY A 424 20.74 -7.13 -0.53
CA GLY A 424 20.24 -6.55 -1.78
C GLY A 424 19.09 -5.57 -1.56
N PHE A 425 18.14 -5.89 -0.70
CA PHE A 425 17.07 -4.98 -0.32
C PHE A 425 17.61 -3.72 0.37
N ILE A 426 18.54 -3.85 1.28
CA ILE A 426 19.17 -2.72 1.96
C ILE A 426 19.90 -1.81 0.96
N ILE A 427 20.67 -2.38 0.04
CA ILE A 427 21.35 -1.63 -1.02
C ILE A 427 20.34 -0.90 -1.90
N GLY A 428 19.29 -1.59 -2.34
CA GLY A 428 18.24 -1.02 -3.16
C GLY A 428 17.49 0.12 -2.47
N LEU A 429 17.07 -0.10 -1.25
CA LEU A 429 16.34 0.92 -0.46
C LEU A 429 17.20 2.11 -0.09
N THR A 430 18.46 1.88 0.27
CA THR A 430 19.40 2.97 0.57
C THR A 430 19.67 3.80 -0.67
N SER A 431 19.84 3.16 -1.83
CA SER A 431 19.99 3.85 -3.12
C SER A 431 18.74 4.67 -3.44
N ALA A 432 17.56 4.08 -3.26
CA ALA A 432 16.29 4.79 -3.45
C ALA A 432 16.16 5.98 -2.51
N ALA A 433 16.50 5.81 -1.22
CA ALA A 433 16.46 6.88 -0.23
C ALA A 433 17.38 8.04 -0.60
N VAL A 434 18.60 7.75 -1.01
CA VAL A 434 19.57 8.77 -1.46
C VAL A 434 19.05 9.50 -2.69
N LEU A 435 18.56 8.77 -3.69
CA LEU A 435 18.03 9.38 -4.92
C LEU A 435 16.78 10.22 -4.65
N MET A 436 15.89 9.77 -3.76
CA MET A 436 14.71 10.55 -3.34
C MET A 436 15.12 11.85 -2.66
N MET A 437 16.14 11.79 -1.77
CA MET A 437 16.65 12.98 -1.08
C MET A 437 17.31 13.95 -2.06
N LEU A 438 18.09 13.48 -2.99
CA LEU A 438 18.70 14.31 -4.02
C LEU A 438 17.65 14.96 -4.90
N ARG A 439 16.64 14.22 -5.31
CA ARG A 439 15.52 14.75 -6.11
C ARG A 439 14.72 15.80 -5.34
N MET A 440 14.43 15.54 -4.07
CA MET A 440 13.76 16.50 -3.19
C MET A 440 14.54 17.81 -3.10
N ARG A 441 15.85 17.73 -2.86
CA ARG A 441 16.72 18.93 -2.82
C ARG A 441 16.73 19.67 -4.13
N PHE A 442 16.81 18.95 -5.26
CA PHE A 442 16.76 19.54 -6.57
C PHE A 442 15.46 20.34 -6.78
N LEU A 443 14.31 19.76 -6.42
CA LEU A 443 13.01 20.42 -6.51
C LEU A 443 12.94 21.67 -5.62
N GLN A 444 13.42 21.55 -4.39
CA GLN A 444 13.36 22.65 -3.41
C GLN A 444 14.28 23.82 -3.75
N ARG A 445 15.32 23.59 -4.55
CA ARG A 445 16.22 24.64 -5.04
C ARG A 445 15.71 25.36 -6.28
N GLN A 446 14.67 24.86 -6.90
CA GLN A 446 14.04 25.53 -8.04
C GLN A 446 13.44 26.87 -7.61
N PRO A 447 13.31 27.86 -8.54
CA PRO A 447 12.58 29.10 -8.23
C PRO A 447 11.14 28.80 -7.80
N ASP A 448 10.63 29.59 -6.85
CA ASP A 448 9.28 29.41 -6.31
C ASP A 448 8.22 29.35 -7.41
N VAL A 449 8.35 30.20 -8.43
CA VAL A 449 7.44 30.24 -9.58
C VAL A 449 7.39 28.87 -10.29
N VAL A 450 8.53 28.21 -10.48
CA VAL A 450 8.61 26.90 -11.15
C VAL A 450 7.97 25.82 -10.28
N ILE A 451 8.23 25.83 -8.98
CA ILE A 451 7.65 24.86 -8.03
C ILE A 451 6.12 25.00 -8.04
N LEU A 452 5.62 26.22 -7.92
CA LEU A 452 4.19 26.50 -7.86
C LEU A 452 3.47 26.23 -9.17
N GLN A 453 4.10 26.50 -10.32
CA GLN A 453 3.55 26.14 -11.64
C GLN A 453 3.44 24.62 -11.81
N ARG A 454 4.45 23.86 -11.39
CA ARG A 454 4.40 22.40 -11.43
C ARG A 454 3.29 21.85 -10.55
N ALA A 455 3.18 22.38 -9.35
CA ALA A 455 2.16 21.99 -8.41
C ALA A 455 0.74 22.34 -8.87
N SER A 456 0.56 23.40 -9.64
CA SER A 456 -0.76 23.83 -10.15
C SER A 456 -1.22 23.07 -11.40
N ARG A 457 -0.32 22.33 -12.04
CA ARG A 457 -0.65 21.43 -13.16
C ARG A 457 -1.25 20.13 -12.63
#